data_3ff65ee6f0b5126d9c2e4f4cb536c06b
#
_entry.id   3ff65ee6f0b5126d9c2e4f4cb536c06b
#
_cell.length_a   1.000
_cell.length_b   1.000
_cell.length_c   1.000
_cell.angle_alpha   90.00
_cell.angle_beta   90.00
_cell.angle_gamma   90.00
#
_symmetry.space_group_name_H-M   'P 1'
#
loop_
_entity.id
_entity.type
_entity.pdbx_description
1 polymer ?
#
loop_
_entity_poly.entity_id
_entity_poly.type
_entity_poly.pdbx_seq_one_letter_code
_entity_poly.pdbx_strand_id
1 'polypeptide(L)'
;MDVWANVSARFPSFRFMGVTSMRMQARQEMNFQGTNGLIRLTAPFNPQVFGQAEVHLFREEGNLETFSFPSENHYVKQLEAFCSSVKDGADYPCALEFSKGTQQMIDMVFAKEKLG
;
A
#
# COMPACT_ATOMS: atom_id res chain seq x y z
N MET A 1 -15.87 16.51 -6.40
CA MET A 1 -14.99 15.31 -6.45
C MET A 1 -13.56 15.79 -6.37
N ASP A 2 -12.85 15.35 -5.34
CA ASP A 2 -11.47 15.76 -5.12
C ASP A 2 -10.56 15.17 -6.18
N VAL A 3 -9.79 16.04 -6.81
CA VAL A 3 -8.82 15.67 -7.86
C VAL A 3 -7.40 15.54 -7.30
N TRP A 4 -7.22 15.94 -6.05
CA TRP A 4 -5.97 15.87 -5.33
C TRP A 4 -6.21 15.82 -3.82
N ALA A 5 -5.50 14.95 -3.13
CA ALA A 5 -5.52 14.86 -1.68
C ALA A 5 -4.12 14.65 -1.12
N ASN A 6 -3.86 15.28 0.01
CA ASN A 6 -2.63 15.12 0.80
C ASN A 6 -3.04 14.72 2.23
N VAL A 7 -2.48 13.63 2.70
CA VAL A 7 -2.76 13.09 4.03
C VAL A 7 -1.48 12.99 4.83
N SER A 8 -1.48 13.51 6.04
CA SER A 8 -0.41 13.32 7.02
C SER A 8 -1.01 12.77 8.30
N ALA A 9 -0.49 11.65 8.78
CA ALA A 9 -0.94 11.00 10.01
C ALA A 9 0.23 10.68 10.93
N ARG A 10 0.00 10.84 12.23
CA ARG A 10 0.98 10.54 13.28
C ARG A 10 0.56 9.29 14.04
N PHE A 11 1.41 8.29 14.03
CA PHE A 11 1.30 7.07 14.84
C PHE A 11 2.34 7.10 15.97
N PRO A 12 2.20 6.28 17.00
CA PRO A 12 3.16 6.27 18.11
C PRO A 12 4.62 6.02 17.70
N SER A 13 4.85 5.14 16.72
CA SER A 13 6.18 4.70 16.27
C SER A 13 6.60 5.22 14.89
N PHE A 14 5.71 5.82 14.12
CA PHE A 14 6.02 6.31 12.76
C PHE A 14 5.12 7.47 12.34
N ARG A 15 5.45 8.06 11.21
CA ARG A 15 4.62 9.05 10.52
C ARG A 15 4.25 8.54 9.13
N PHE A 16 3.03 8.77 8.74
CA PHE A 16 2.54 8.51 7.39
C PHE A 16 2.37 9.85 6.66
N MET A 17 2.81 9.89 5.42
CA MET A 17 2.52 10.96 4.48
C MET A 17 2.13 10.34 3.15
N GLY A 18 1.02 10.80 2.59
CA GLY A 18 0.51 10.29 1.32
C GLY A 18 -0.04 11.40 0.45
N VAL A 19 0.19 11.30 -0.84
CA VAL A 19 -0.39 12.17 -1.86
C VAL A 19 -1.09 11.31 -2.89
N THR A 20 -2.29 11.68 -3.26
CA THR A 20 -3.01 11.09 -4.38
C THR A 20 -3.54 12.18 -5.30
N SER A 21 -3.51 11.95 -6.61
CA SER A 21 -3.99 12.92 -7.59
C SER A 21 -4.47 12.24 -8.86
N MET A 22 -5.55 12.76 -9.43
CA MET A 22 -6.06 12.36 -10.74
C MET A 22 -5.46 13.17 -11.90
N ARG A 23 -4.63 14.18 -11.61
CA ARG A 23 -4.05 15.10 -12.61
C ARG A 23 -2.53 15.01 -12.73
N MET A 24 -1.87 14.27 -11.84
CA MET A 24 -0.43 14.04 -11.92
C MET A 24 -0.14 12.88 -12.86
N GLN A 25 1.12 12.80 -13.34
CA GLN A 25 1.60 11.62 -14.06
C GLN A 25 1.25 10.35 -13.28
N ALA A 26 0.64 9.38 -13.98
CA ALA A 26 0.22 8.14 -13.37
C ALA A 26 1.43 7.37 -12.81
N ARG A 27 1.43 7.18 -11.49
CA ARG A 27 2.51 6.53 -10.75
C ARG A 27 1.96 5.96 -9.45
N GLN A 28 2.51 4.84 -9.02
CA GLN A 28 2.33 4.31 -7.68
C GLN A 28 3.69 4.04 -7.06
N GLU A 29 3.85 4.39 -5.82
CA GLU A 29 5.07 4.13 -5.06
C GLU A 29 4.75 4.16 -3.57
N MET A 30 5.41 3.31 -2.80
CA MET A 30 5.37 3.35 -1.35
C MET A 30 6.79 3.22 -0.79
N ASN A 31 7.14 4.10 0.14
CA ASN A 31 8.46 4.11 0.77
C ASN A 31 8.31 3.92 2.28
N PHE A 32 9.15 3.04 2.85
CA PHE A 32 9.29 2.83 4.28
C PHE A 32 10.73 3.23 4.65
N GLN A 33 10.87 4.42 5.20
CA GLN A 33 12.17 4.93 5.61
C GLN A 33 12.38 4.68 7.10
N GLY A 34 13.39 3.92 7.41
CA GLY A 34 13.86 3.63 8.77
C GLY A 34 15.22 4.23 9.06
N THR A 35 15.73 3.97 10.26
CA THR A 35 17.09 4.39 10.68
C THR A 35 18.19 3.62 9.96
N ASN A 36 17.94 2.37 9.53
CA ASN A 36 18.94 1.48 8.96
C ASN A 36 18.80 1.28 7.45
N GLY A 37 17.91 2.06 6.79
CA GLY A 37 17.72 1.97 5.35
C GLY A 37 16.32 2.38 4.88
N LEU A 38 16.09 2.18 3.59
CA LEU A 38 14.85 2.51 2.90
C LEU A 38 14.36 1.27 2.14
N ILE A 39 13.08 0.95 2.30
CA ILE A 39 12.38 0.00 1.43
C ILE A 39 11.47 0.79 0.50
N ARG A 40 11.58 0.57 -0.80
CA ARG A 40 10.72 1.15 -1.84
C ARG A 40 9.95 0.06 -2.56
N LEU A 41 8.64 0.22 -2.66
CA LEU A 41 7.74 -0.58 -3.48
C LEU A 41 7.40 0.22 -4.74
N THR A 42 7.67 -0.31 -5.93
CA THR A 42 7.54 0.43 -7.20
C THR A 42 6.10 0.50 -7.72
N ALA A 43 5.31 -0.54 -7.50
CA ALA A 43 3.91 -0.60 -7.94
C ALA A 43 3.06 -1.36 -6.90
N PRO A 44 2.84 -0.77 -5.69
CA PRO A 44 2.29 -1.49 -4.54
C PRO A 44 0.83 -1.94 -4.69
N PHE A 45 0.05 -1.31 -5.57
CA PHE A 45 -1.39 -1.60 -5.66
C PHE A 45 -1.81 -2.25 -6.97
N ASN A 46 -1.27 -1.82 -8.12
CA ASN A 46 -1.61 -2.34 -9.43
C ASN A 46 -0.36 -2.56 -10.29
N PRO A 47 0.46 -3.57 -9.99
CA PRO A 47 1.76 -3.75 -10.63
C PRO A 47 1.67 -3.94 -12.15
N GLN A 48 0.63 -4.58 -12.66
CA GLN A 48 0.47 -4.78 -14.11
C GLN A 48 0.13 -3.50 -14.89
N VAL A 49 -0.40 -2.48 -14.19
CA VAL A 49 -0.81 -1.21 -14.80
C VAL A 49 0.30 -0.17 -14.71
N PHE A 50 1.01 -0.15 -13.59
CA PHE A 50 1.98 0.91 -13.25
C PHE A 50 3.45 0.47 -13.30
N GLY A 51 3.72 -0.73 -13.78
CA GLY A 51 5.05 -1.29 -13.92
C GLY A 51 5.22 -2.67 -13.29
N GLN A 52 6.44 -3.13 -13.21
CA GLN A 52 6.79 -4.39 -12.57
C GLN A 52 6.73 -4.26 -11.05
N ALA A 53 6.25 -5.29 -10.37
CA ALA A 53 6.28 -5.36 -8.91
C ALA A 53 7.72 -5.60 -8.44
N GLU A 54 8.33 -4.60 -7.86
CA GLU A 54 9.68 -4.67 -7.30
C GLU A 54 9.72 -4.11 -5.89
N VAL A 55 10.57 -4.71 -5.07
CA VAL A 55 10.99 -4.18 -3.78
C VAL A 55 12.47 -3.83 -3.87
N HIS A 56 12.78 -2.56 -3.64
CA HIS A 56 14.14 -2.08 -3.57
C HIS A 56 14.51 -1.86 -2.09
N LEU A 57 15.57 -2.50 -1.64
CA LEU A 57 16.13 -2.32 -0.30
C LEU A 57 17.45 -1.54 -0.41
N PHE A 58 17.45 -0.33 0.11
CA PHE A 58 18.63 0.52 0.23
C PHE A 58 19.18 0.44 1.65
N ARG A 59 20.45 0.08 1.80
CA ARG A 59 21.16 0.04 3.10
C ARG A 59 22.14 1.20 3.24
N GLU A 60 22.59 1.49 4.45
CA GLU A 60 23.49 2.61 4.78
C GLU A 60 24.77 2.66 3.94
N GLU A 61 25.32 1.53 3.55
CA GLU A 61 26.55 1.43 2.75
C GLU A 61 26.36 1.69 1.25
N GLY A 62 25.19 2.17 0.84
CA GLY A 62 24.87 2.40 -0.58
C GLY A 62 24.54 1.12 -1.36
N ASN A 63 24.43 -0.01 -0.69
CA ASN A 63 24.05 -1.27 -1.31
C ASN A 63 22.56 -1.27 -1.65
N LEU A 64 22.24 -1.56 -2.90
CA LEU A 64 20.89 -1.74 -3.39
C LEU A 64 20.63 -3.22 -3.68
N GLU A 65 19.65 -3.80 -3.00
CA GLU A 65 19.11 -5.10 -3.31
C GLU A 65 17.75 -4.91 -4.01
N THR A 66 17.54 -5.62 -5.12
CA THR A 66 16.27 -5.57 -5.86
C THR A 66 15.63 -6.95 -5.87
N PHE A 67 14.39 -7.02 -5.43
CA PHE A 67 13.56 -8.22 -5.47
C PHE A 67 12.44 -7.98 -6.48
N SER A 68 12.46 -8.74 -7.59
CA SER A 68 11.43 -8.66 -8.62
C SER A 68 10.43 -9.80 -8.44
N PHE A 69 9.16 -9.51 -8.60
CA PHE A 69 8.07 -10.46 -8.47
C PHE A 69 7.44 -10.74 -9.84
N PRO A 70 7.00 -11.99 -10.08
CA PRO A 70 6.33 -12.32 -11.34
C PRO A 70 5.04 -11.50 -11.49
N SER A 71 4.69 -11.22 -12.74
CA SER A 71 3.43 -10.57 -13.06
C SER A 71 2.28 -11.53 -12.79
N GLU A 72 1.50 -11.27 -11.75
CA GLU A 72 0.32 -12.04 -11.39
C GLU A 72 -0.90 -11.14 -11.27
N ASN A 73 -2.08 -11.68 -11.60
CA ASN A 73 -3.33 -10.97 -11.38
C ASN A 73 -3.75 -11.10 -9.91
N HIS A 74 -3.54 -10.02 -9.15
CA HIS A 74 -3.86 -10.00 -7.71
C HIS A 74 -5.35 -10.19 -7.40
N TYR A 75 -6.26 -9.82 -8.31
CA TYR A 75 -7.69 -10.10 -8.13
C TYR A 75 -8.01 -11.59 -8.27
N VAL A 76 -7.35 -12.28 -9.20
CA VAL A 76 -7.48 -13.75 -9.30
C VAL A 76 -6.96 -14.41 -8.03
N LYS A 77 -5.78 -14.01 -7.54
CA LYS A 77 -5.22 -14.52 -6.26
C LYS A 77 -6.14 -14.26 -5.08
N GLN A 78 -6.77 -13.10 -5.02
CA GLN A 78 -7.74 -12.78 -3.97
C GLN A 78 -8.96 -13.71 -4.02
N LEU A 79 -9.49 -13.97 -5.20
CA LEU A 79 -10.63 -14.89 -5.37
C LEU A 79 -10.25 -16.34 -5.07
N GLU A 80 -9.07 -16.80 -5.49
CA GLU A 80 -8.55 -18.13 -5.17
C GLU A 80 -8.44 -18.31 -3.65
N ALA A 81 -7.84 -17.34 -2.94
CA ALA A 81 -7.73 -17.37 -1.48
C ALA A 81 -9.10 -17.40 -0.80
N PHE A 82 -10.06 -16.60 -1.27
CA PHE A 82 -11.43 -16.61 -0.77
C PHE A 82 -12.11 -17.98 -0.99
N CYS A 83 -11.97 -18.55 -2.19
CA CYS A 83 -12.54 -19.85 -2.50
C CYS A 83 -11.95 -20.96 -1.61
N SER A 84 -10.64 -20.97 -1.38
CA SER A 84 -10.00 -21.93 -0.49
C SER A 84 -10.46 -21.76 0.96
N SER A 85 -10.63 -20.52 1.40
CA SER A 85 -11.17 -20.25 2.74
C SER A 85 -12.58 -20.81 2.92
N VAL A 86 -13.45 -20.65 1.91
CA VAL A 86 -14.83 -21.13 1.97
C VAL A 86 -14.94 -22.65 1.84
N LYS A 87 -14.14 -23.26 0.93
CA LYS A 87 -14.25 -24.69 0.61
C LYS A 87 -13.47 -25.56 1.59
N ASP A 88 -12.29 -25.13 1.95
CA ASP A 88 -11.28 -25.94 2.63
C ASP A 88 -11.05 -25.48 4.07
N GLY A 89 -11.68 -24.39 4.50
CA GLY A 89 -11.47 -23.78 5.81
C GLY A 89 -10.10 -23.15 5.98
N ALA A 90 -9.39 -22.83 4.87
CA ALA A 90 -8.09 -22.17 4.93
C ALA A 90 -8.22 -20.74 5.50
N ASP A 91 -7.22 -20.30 6.23
CA ASP A 91 -7.18 -18.93 6.75
C ASP A 91 -7.14 -17.92 5.60
N TYR A 92 -8.06 -16.96 5.63
CA TYR A 92 -8.03 -15.86 4.66
C TYR A 92 -6.94 -14.84 5.02
N PRO A 93 -6.06 -14.46 4.08
CA PRO A 93 -4.87 -13.65 4.38
C PRO A 93 -5.16 -12.25 4.96
N CYS A 94 -6.38 -11.74 4.78
CA CYS A 94 -6.77 -10.40 5.22
C CYS A 94 -8.00 -10.48 6.14
N ALA A 95 -7.79 -10.36 7.44
CA ALA A 95 -8.88 -10.33 8.41
C ALA A 95 -9.78 -9.09 8.22
N LEU A 96 -11.08 -9.23 8.50
CA LEU A 96 -12.05 -8.12 8.41
C LEU A 96 -11.69 -6.96 9.34
N GLU A 97 -11.10 -7.24 10.49
CA GLU A 97 -10.62 -6.23 11.46
C GLU A 97 -9.58 -5.30 10.85
N PHE A 98 -8.70 -5.83 10.00
CA PHE A 98 -7.73 -5.02 9.26
C PHE A 98 -8.41 -4.06 8.27
N SER A 99 -9.38 -4.56 7.51
CA SER A 99 -10.18 -3.75 6.57
C SER A 99 -10.99 -2.68 7.32
N LYS A 100 -11.58 -3.03 8.47
CA LYS A 100 -12.28 -2.11 9.35
C LYS A 100 -11.35 -1.00 9.86
N GLY A 101 -10.14 -1.34 10.27
CA GLY A 101 -9.13 -0.36 10.70
C GLY A 101 -8.76 0.63 9.59
N THR A 102 -8.60 0.14 8.37
CA THR A 102 -8.37 0.98 7.19
C THR A 102 -9.53 1.93 6.92
N GLN A 103 -10.77 1.44 6.99
CA GLN A 103 -11.96 2.27 6.82
C GLN A 103 -12.08 3.35 7.91
N GLN A 104 -11.81 3.00 9.16
CA GLN A 104 -11.80 3.97 10.26
C GLN A 104 -10.77 5.09 10.02
N MET A 105 -9.60 4.77 9.50
CA MET A 105 -8.59 5.78 9.15
C MET A 105 -9.09 6.72 8.05
N ILE A 106 -9.76 6.20 7.03
CA ILE A 106 -10.39 6.99 5.96
C ILE A 106 -11.44 7.92 6.53
N ASP A 107 -12.34 7.43 7.41
CA ASP A 107 -13.38 8.21 8.05
C ASP A 107 -12.80 9.36 8.90
N MET A 108 -11.68 9.11 9.58
CA MET A 108 -10.95 10.15 10.34
C MET A 108 -10.39 11.25 9.43
N VAL A 109 -9.90 10.91 8.23
CA VAL A 109 -9.42 11.89 7.24
C VAL A 109 -10.59 12.80 6.82
N PHE A 110 -11.72 12.23 6.42
CA PHE A 110 -12.90 13.00 6.02
C PHE A 110 -13.52 13.82 7.15
N ALA A 111 -13.45 13.33 8.39
CA ALA A 111 -13.91 14.10 9.54
C ALA A 111 -13.06 15.36 9.79
N LYS A 112 -11.76 15.29 9.53
CA LYS A 112 -10.83 16.43 9.66
C LYS A 112 -11.01 17.47 8.55
N GLU A 113 -11.30 17.06 7.33
CA GLU A 113 -11.53 17.94 6.19
C GLU A 113 -12.73 18.88 6.43
N LYS A 114 -13.76 18.41 7.14
CA LYS A 114 -14.94 19.21 7.48
C LYS A 114 -14.69 20.28 8.54
N LEU A 115 -13.53 20.28 9.19
CA LEU A 115 -13.14 21.20 10.27
C LEU A 115 -12.16 22.30 9.78
N GLY A 116 -11.75 22.26 8.55
CA GLY A 116 -10.90 23.27 7.89
C GLY A 116 -11.66 24.11 6.90
#